data_51d749d9589bbb21e6f2f2fd421cf61f
#
_entry.id   51d749d9589bbb21e6f2f2fd421cf61f
#
_cell.length_a   1.000
_cell.length_b   1.000
_cell.length_c   1.000
_cell.angle_alpha   90.00
_cell.angle_beta   90.00
_cell.angle_gamma   90.00
#
_symmetry.space_group_name_H-M   'P 1'
#
loop_
_entity.id
_entity.type
_entity.pdbx_description
1 polymer ?
#
loop_
_entity_poly.entity_id
_entity_poly.type
_entity_poly.pdbx_seq_one_letter_code
_entity_poly.pdbx_strand_id
1 'polypeptide(L)'
;AHMGEGGRIITIGSNLAEHVPMSGVSLYSLSKAALIGFTKGMARDLGPRGITVNIVHPGSTDTDMNPANGEYADMQRDRMAIPCFAEPRDIASLVAWIASEESRFMTGAGLTIDGGTNA
;
A
#
# COMPACT_ATOMS: atom_id res chain seq x y z
N ALA A 1 -14.78 -16.57 9.84
CA ALA A 1 -15.28 -17.22 11.05
C ALA A 1 -14.21 -17.35 12.15
N HIS A 2 -12.90 -17.26 11.80
CA HIS A 2 -11.81 -17.56 12.72
C HIS A 2 -11.07 -16.33 13.28
N MET A 3 -11.40 -15.13 12.78
CA MET A 3 -10.82 -13.87 13.29
C MET A 3 -11.74 -13.27 14.33
N GLY A 4 -11.22 -13.04 15.54
CA GLY A 4 -11.93 -12.42 16.64
C GLY A 4 -11.89 -10.88 16.64
N GLU A 5 -12.47 -10.29 17.68
CA GLU A 5 -12.38 -8.86 17.95
C GLU A 5 -10.91 -8.40 18.03
N GLY A 6 -10.62 -7.20 17.56
CA GLY A 6 -9.25 -6.68 17.48
C GLY A 6 -8.45 -7.20 16.28
N GLY A 7 -9.05 -8.02 15.40
CA GLY A 7 -8.38 -8.50 14.17
C GLY A 7 -7.98 -7.36 13.24
N ARG A 8 -6.91 -7.60 12.48
CA ARG A 8 -6.36 -6.64 11.50
C ARG A 8 -6.21 -7.34 10.15
N ILE A 9 -6.77 -6.74 9.10
CA ILE A 9 -6.55 -7.14 7.71
C ILE A 9 -5.83 -5.99 7.01
N ILE A 10 -4.64 -6.27 6.49
CA ILE A 10 -3.80 -5.28 5.85
C ILE A 10 -3.45 -5.80 4.45
N THR A 11 -3.96 -5.12 3.45
CA THR A 11 -3.71 -5.46 2.05
C THR A 11 -2.51 -4.65 1.53
N ILE A 12 -1.66 -5.27 0.74
CA ILE A 12 -0.57 -4.58 0.05
C ILE A 12 -1.00 -4.26 -1.38
N GLY A 13 -1.27 -2.99 -1.59
CA GLY A 13 -1.63 -2.42 -2.89
C GLY A 13 -0.42 -2.00 -3.71
N SER A 14 -0.52 -0.81 -4.28
CA SER A 14 0.55 -0.10 -5.01
C SER A 14 0.11 1.35 -5.20
N ASN A 15 1.04 2.30 -5.24
CA ASN A 15 0.75 3.67 -5.63
C ASN A 15 0.21 3.76 -7.07
N LEU A 16 0.52 2.78 -7.93
CA LEU A 16 -0.05 2.65 -9.29
C LEU A 16 -1.55 2.29 -9.30
N ALA A 17 -2.15 2.04 -8.16
CA ALA A 17 -3.60 1.91 -8.03
C ALA A 17 -4.33 3.26 -8.12
N GLU A 18 -3.64 4.36 -7.82
CA GLU A 18 -4.18 5.72 -7.73
C GLU A 18 -3.69 6.60 -8.87
N HIS A 19 -2.44 6.43 -9.30
CA HIS A 19 -1.84 7.20 -10.38
C HIS A 19 -1.00 6.31 -11.30
N VAL A 20 -1.21 6.45 -12.62
CA VAL A 20 -0.56 5.60 -13.64
C VAL A 20 0.26 6.49 -14.59
N PRO A 21 1.55 6.72 -14.30
CA PRO A 21 2.39 7.66 -15.05
C PRO A 21 3.02 7.05 -16.31
N MET A 22 2.75 5.79 -16.64
CA MET A 22 3.39 5.07 -17.75
C MET A 22 2.44 4.12 -18.45
N SER A 23 2.77 3.77 -19.69
CA SER A 23 2.04 2.75 -20.44
C SER A 23 2.45 1.32 -20.03
N GLY A 24 1.65 0.32 -20.42
CA GLY A 24 1.97 -1.10 -20.25
C GLY A 24 1.59 -1.70 -18.89
N VAL A 25 1.03 -0.92 -17.95
CA VAL A 25 0.69 -1.39 -16.59
C VAL A 25 -0.82 -1.46 -16.32
N SER A 26 -1.67 -1.38 -17.34
CA SER A 26 -3.13 -1.30 -17.19
C SER A 26 -3.72 -2.45 -16.37
N LEU A 27 -3.33 -3.70 -16.63
CA LEU A 27 -3.83 -4.87 -15.90
C LEU A 27 -3.29 -4.89 -14.46
N TYR A 28 -2.05 -4.49 -14.26
CA TYR A 28 -1.48 -4.36 -12.92
C TYR A 28 -2.26 -3.32 -12.11
N SER A 29 -2.42 -2.10 -12.66
CA SER A 29 -3.16 -1.02 -12.00
C SER A 29 -4.62 -1.39 -11.73
N LEU A 30 -5.29 -2.08 -12.68
CA LEU A 30 -6.64 -2.62 -12.46
C LEU A 30 -6.67 -3.55 -11.24
N SER A 31 -5.74 -4.50 -11.16
CA SER A 31 -5.69 -5.46 -10.06
C SER A 31 -5.48 -4.78 -8.70
N LYS A 32 -4.63 -3.73 -8.67
CA LYS A 32 -4.32 -3.00 -7.45
C LYS A 32 -5.42 -1.99 -7.08
N ALA A 33 -6.05 -1.33 -8.05
CA ALA A 33 -7.16 -0.43 -7.83
C ALA A 33 -8.41 -1.16 -7.29
N ALA A 34 -8.68 -2.38 -7.75
CA ALA A 34 -9.77 -3.20 -7.24
C ALA A 34 -9.68 -3.43 -5.72
N LEU A 35 -8.46 -3.51 -5.17
CA LEU A 35 -8.23 -3.69 -3.74
C LEU A 35 -8.70 -2.50 -2.90
N ILE A 36 -8.76 -1.30 -3.47
CA ILE A 36 -9.25 -0.10 -2.77
C ILE A 36 -10.74 -0.26 -2.42
N GLY A 37 -11.56 -0.60 -3.41
CA GLY A 37 -12.99 -0.85 -3.21
C GLY A 37 -13.23 -2.04 -2.28
N PHE A 38 -12.49 -3.12 -2.48
CA PHE A 38 -12.54 -4.30 -1.62
C PHE A 38 -12.23 -3.96 -0.15
N THR A 39 -11.17 -3.21 0.12
CA THR A 39 -10.78 -2.77 1.46
C THR A 39 -11.91 -1.97 2.13
N LYS A 40 -12.51 -1.03 1.41
CA LYS A 40 -13.61 -0.21 1.95
C LYS A 40 -14.87 -1.05 2.23
N GLY A 41 -15.22 -1.98 1.35
CA GLY A 41 -16.34 -2.90 1.56
C GLY A 41 -16.11 -3.79 2.78
N MET A 42 -14.98 -4.45 2.85
CA MET A 42 -14.61 -5.31 3.97
C MET A 42 -14.55 -4.54 5.31
N ALA A 43 -14.12 -3.28 5.30
CA ALA A 43 -14.12 -2.43 6.51
C ALA A 43 -15.55 -2.22 7.04
N ARG A 44 -16.53 -2.05 6.14
CA ARG A 44 -17.95 -1.94 6.53
C ARG A 44 -18.51 -3.25 7.05
N ASP A 45 -18.19 -4.36 6.38
CA ASP A 45 -18.70 -5.68 6.73
C ASP A 45 -18.15 -6.17 8.08
N LEU A 46 -16.89 -5.88 8.39
CA LEU A 46 -16.18 -6.42 9.54
C LEU A 46 -16.07 -5.45 10.72
N GLY A 47 -16.33 -4.15 10.51
CA GLY A 47 -16.31 -3.13 11.55
C GLY A 47 -17.16 -3.46 12.77
N PRO A 48 -18.42 -3.97 12.63
CA PRO A 48 -19.24 -4.38 13.77
C PRO A 48 -18.64 -5.50 14.63
N ARG A 49 -17.61 -6.20 14.12
CA ARG A 49 -16.85 -7.23 14.84
C ARG A 49 -15.55 -6.71 15.44
N GLY A 50 -15.31 -5.39 15.43
CA GLY A 50 -14.06 -4.80 15.90
C GLY A 50 -12.83 -5.13 15.04
N ILE A 51 -13.02 -5.56 13.78
CA ILE A 51 -11.93 -5.88 12.86
C ILE A 51 -11.68 -4.68 11.95
N THR A 52 -10.43 -4.23 11.86
CA THR A 52 -10.04 -3.17 10.93
C THR A 52 -9.51 -3.75 9.62
N VAL A 53 -9.78 -3.05 8.52
CA VAL A 53 -9.32 -3.44 7.19
C VAL A 53 -8.72 -2.21 6.49
N ASN A 54 -7.44 -2.24 6.19
CA ASN A 54 -6.72 -1.13 5.58
C ASN A 54 -5.84 -1.63 4.41
N ILE A 55 -5.42 -0.70 3.56
CA ILE A 55 -4.52 -1.00 2.44
C ILE A 55 -3.33 -0.06 2.47
N VAL A 56 -2.15 -0.61 2.25
CA VAL A 56 -0.90 0.15 2.06
C VAL A 56 -0.59 0.20 0.57
N HIS A 57 -0.24 1.36 0.07
CA HIS A 57 0.18 1.60 -1.31
C HIS A 57 1.67 1.96 -1.37
N PRO A 58 2.57 0.96 -1.46
CA PRO A 58 4.00 1.24 -1.64
C PRO A 58 4.27 1.86 -3.00
N GLY A 59 5.28 2.75 -3.05
CA GLY A 59 5.97 3.16 -4.27
C GLY A 59 7.17 2.28 -4.58
N SER A 60 8.16 2.85 -5.26
CA SER A 60 9.39 2.14 -5.60
C SER A 60 10.15 1.73 -4.34
N THR A 61 10.23 0.43 -4.15
CA THR A 61 10.90 -0.21 -3.01
C THR A 61 12.01 -1.11 -3.53
N ASP A 62 13.17 -1.06 -2.92
CA ASP A 62 14.34 -1.87 -3.29
C ASP A 62 14.12 -3.33 -2.94
N THR A 63 13.87 -4.13 -3.95
CA THR A 63 13.56 -5.57 -3.84
C THR A 63 14.11 -6.30 -5.06
N ASP A 64 14.16 -7.63 -5.00
CA ASP A 64 14.55 -8.45 -6.15
C ASP A 64 13.69 -8.19 -7.39
N MET A 65 12.42 -7.83 -7.22
CA MET A 65 11.51 -7.50 -8.31
C MET A 65 11.76 -6.11 -8.91
N ASN A 66 12.22 -5.15 -8.10
CA ASN A 66 12.44 -3.76 -8.49
C ASN A 66 13.70 -3.21 -7.79
N PRO A 67 14.90 -3.64 -8.20
CA PRO A 67 16.13 -3.25 -7.55
C PRO A 67 16.47 -1.77 -7.77
N ALA A 68 16.97 -1.10 -6.72
CA ALA A 68 17.33 0.31 -6.74
C ALA A 68 18.50 0.65 -7.67
N ASN A 69 19.20 -0.36 -8.18
CA ASN A 69 20.25 -0.25 -9.22
C ASN A 69 19.82 -0.86 -10.56
N GLY A 70 18.54 -1.11 -10.76
CA GLY A 70 17.99 -1.68 -11.99
C GLY A 70 17.94 -0.69 -13.14
N GLU A 71 17.66 -1.18 -14.34
CA GLU A 71 17.61 -0.41 -15.59
C GLU A 71 16.69 0.81 -15.53
N TYR A 72 15.57 0.73 -14.80
CA TYR A 72 14.57 1.80 -14.70
C TYR A 72 14.67 2.62 -13.41
N ALA A 73 15.70 2.40 -12.60
CA ALA A 73 15.78 3.00 -11.26
C ALA A 73 15.89 4.53 -11.30
N ASP A 74 16.69 5.11 -12.21
CA ASP A 74 16.84 6.55 -12.32
C ASP A 74 15.54 7.22 -12.79
N MET A 75 14.88 6.64 -13.78
CA MET A 75 13.57 7.12 -14.24
C MET A 75 12.51 7.10 -13.12
N GLN A 76 12.57 6.13 -12.21
CA GLN A 76 11.68 6.08 -11.06
C GLN A 76 12.04 7.17 -10.04
N ARG A 77 13.34 7.39 -9.75
CA ARG A 77 13.80 8.46 -8.84
C ARG A 77 13.39 9.86 -9.32
N ASP A 78 13.48 10.11 -10.62
CA ASP A 78 13.12 11.41 -11.21
C ASP A 78 11.64 11.80 -10.99
N ARG A 79 10.80 10.84 -10.65
CA ARG A 79 9.36 11.03 -10.37
C ARG A 79 9.05 11.22 -8.89
N MET A 80 10.03 11.05 -8.01
CA MET A 80 9.85 11.09 -6.57
C MET A 80 10.18 12.47 -6.01
N ALA A 81 9.40 12.95 -5.05
CA ALA A 81 9.76 14.13 -4.27
C ALA A 81 10.96 13.83 -3.35
N ILE A 82 11.04 12.60 -2.82
CA ILE A 82 12.22 12.08 -2.12
C ILE A 82 12.90 11.10 -3.09
N PRO A 83 13.99 11.48 -3.79
CA PRO A 83 14.53 10.73 -4.94
C PRO A 83 15.36 9.52 -4.52
N CYS A 84 14.82 8.67 -3.68
CA CYS A 84 15.42 7.41 -3.26
C CYS A 84 14.36 6.31 -3.13
N PHE A 85 14.77 5.06 -3.42
CA PHE A 85 13.90 3.91 -3.18
C PHE A 85 13.70 3.71 -1.68
N ALA A 86 12.47 3.34 -1.31
CA ALA A 86 12.21 2.85 0.03
C ALA A 86 12.96 1.53 0.26
N GLU A 87 13.36 1.30 1.48
CA GLU A 87 13.79 -0.04 1.90
C GLU A 87 12.57 -0.87 2.33
N PRO A 88 12.60 -2.21 2.22
CA PRO A 88 11.50 -3.05 2.68
C PRO A 88 11.07 -2.78 4.13
N ARG A 89 12.01 -2.38 4.99
CA ARG A 89 11.74 -2.02 6.39
C ARG A 89 10.85 -0.78 6.54
N ASP A 90 10.86 0.14 5.58
CA ASP A 90 10.02 1.34 5.63
C ASP A 90 8.55 0.93 5.48
N ILE A 91 8.28 0.03 4.54
CA ILE A 91 6.94 -0.53 4.33
C ILE A 91 6.53 -1.39 5.54
N ALA A 92 7.45 -2.23 6.04
CA ALA A 92 7.19 -3.10 7.20
C ALA A 92 6.87 -2.30 8.47
N SER A 93 7.51 -1.15 8.69
CA SER A 93 7.25 -0.28 9.84
C SER A 93 5.83 0.30 9.80
N LEU A 94 5.36 0.73 8.63
CA LEU A 94 3.98 1.20 8.46
C LEU A 94 2.97 0.06 8.69
N VAL A 95 3.24 -1.13 8.13
CA VAL A 95 2.39 -2.32 8.34
C VAL A 95 2.34 -2.70 9.81
N ALA A 96 3.47 -2.67 10.52
CA ALA A 96 3.52 -2.97 11.95
C ALA A 96 2.69 -1.98 12.78
N TRP A 97 2.76 -0.68 12.45
CA TRP A 97 1.92 0.32 13.10
C TRP A 97 0.43 0.10 12.83
N ILE A 98 0.04 -0.18 11.58
CA ILE A 98 -1.37 -0.49 11.24
C ILE A 98 -1.85 -1.77 11.97
N ALA A 99 -0.96 -2.70 12.25
CA ALA A 99 -1.28 -3.92 12.98
C ALA A 99 -1.40 -3.70 14.50
N SER A 100 -0.91 -2.58 15.01
CA SER A 100 -0.87 -2.29 16.45
C SER A 100 -2.20 -1.73 16.99
N GLU A 101 -2.30 -1.63 18.31
CA GLU A 101 -3.43 -0.97 19.00
C GLU A 101 -3.47 0.54 18.75
N GLU A 102 -2.36 1.18 18.40
CA GLU A 102 -2.29 2.61 18.12
C GLU A 102 -3.20 3.02 16.95
N SER A 103 -3.38 2.11 15.98
CA SER A 103 -4.24 2.31 14.80
C SER A 103 -5.66 1.78 14.95
N ARG A 104 -6.09 1.38 16.15
CA ARG A 104 -7.38 0.69 16.38
C ARG A 104 -8.62 1.40 15.84
N PHE A 105 -8.55 2.72 15.66
CA PHE A 105 -9.68 3.52 15.15
C PHE A 105 -9.61 3.79 13.63
N MET A 106 -8.63 3.19 12.95
CA MET A 106 -8.43 3.34 11.51
C MET A 106 -8.91 2.10 10.75
N THR A 107 -9.91 2.28 9.88
CA THR A 107 -10.41 1.22 8.99
C THR A 107 -10.93 1.80 7.68
N GLY A 108 -10.83 1.06 6.59
CA GLY A 108 -11.18 1.49 5.24
C GLY A 108 -10.20 2.50 4.63
N ALA A 109 -9.05 2.71 5.26
CA ALA A 109 -8.06 3.68 4.83
C ALA A 109 -7.06 3.08 3.82
N GLY A 110 -6.65 3.92 2.85
CA GLY A 110 -5.48 3.69 2.01
C GLY A 110 -4.34 4.58 2.48
N LEU A 111 -3.17 3.99 2.70
CA LEU A 111 -1.98 4.71 3.13
C LEU A 111 -0.90 4.56 2.07
N THR A 112 -0.56 5.68 1.44
CA THR A 112 0.48 5.74 0.41
C THR A 112 1.83 6.04 1.05
N ILE A 113 2.83 5.22 0.70
CA ILE A 113 4.22 5.36 1.13
C ILE A 113 5.11 5.18 -0.10
N ASP A 114 5.35 6.28 -0.82
CA ASP A 114 5.91 6.25 -2.17
C ASP A 114 6.95 7.35 -2.44
N GLY A 115 7.44 8.01 -1.40
CA GLY A 115 8.41 9.10 -1.55
C GLY A 115 7.85 10.31 -2.28
N GLY A 116 6.51 10.47 -2.33
CA GLY A 116 5.85 11.58 -3.02
C GLY A 116 5.77 11.42 -4.53
N THR A 117 5.81 10.19 -5.04
CA THR A 117 5.64 9.92 -6.49
C THR A 117 4.28 10.34 -7.01
N ASN A 118 3.24 10.25 -6.19
CA ASN A 118 1.85 10.60 -6.52
C ASN A 118 1.42 11.98 -5.99
N ALA A 119 2.34 12.75 -5.45
CA ALA A 119 2.05 14.08 -4.91
C ALA A 119 1.81 15.12 -6.02
#